data_38b324240f04ddfc55f9390cbc2a2952
#
_entry.id   38b324240f04ddfc55f9390cbc2a2952
#
_cell.length_a   1.000
_cell.length_b   1.000
_cell.length_c   1.000
_cell.angle_alpha   90.00
_cell.angle_beta   90.00
_cell.angle_gamma   90.00
#
_symmetry.space_group_name_H-M   'P 1'
#
loop_
_entity.id
_entity.type
_entity.pdbx_description
1 polymer ?
#
loop_
_entity_poly.entity_id
_entity_poly.type
_entity_poly.pdbx_seq_one_letter_code
_entity_poly.pdbx_strand_id
1 'polypeptide(L)'
;MNLKQLQYFLAVAEEGQMTAAAKRLHVAQPPLSYQIKQLELELGVTLFNRLPQGVTVTEAGKLLVGYAQQLTQLSATAENKVRALAHGVTGTINLGTVSSSAGVMPNTALLKWLGQHPDVQLAITEGNTYELLDDLHKRLLDVAVLRTPFNAQHLVCRYFPAERMAAVIPKRYSQFEKRRQLRLSDLATLPLIKYRRFNELFHVAFLEAAVTPTYIMTCDDARTAMHWANHQLGVALVPRSLAETYDGGDVLIRSLADHRFQTQLALATTPEALATPLVAGLMAQFQQAQSLD
;
A
#
# COMPACT_ATOMS: atom_id res chain seq x y z
N MET A 1 -5.73 -27.75 -15.66
CA MET A 1 -5.81 -26.54 -14.78
C MET A 1 -6.73 -25.51 -15.42
N ASN A 2 -7.71 -24.96 -14.68
CA ASN A 2 -8.63 -23.94 -15.13
C ASN A 2 -8.86 -22.86 -14.05
N LEU A 3 -9.46 -21.72 -14.42
CA LEU A 3 -9.64 -20.57 -13.50
C LEU A 3 -10.45 -20.91 -12.26
N LYS A 4 -11.47 -21.76 -12.38
CA LYS A 4 -12.28 -22.20 -11.23
C LYS A 4 -11.46 -23.01 -10.23
N GLN A 5 -10.57 -23.90 -10.72
CA GLN A 5 -9.66 -24.64 -9.87
C GLN A 5 -8.67 -23.71 -9.14
N LEU A 6 -8.17 -22.67 -9.83
CA LEU A 6 -7.29 -21.66 -9.21
C LEU A 6 -8.02 -20.84 -8.14
N GLN A 7 -9.25 -20.42 -8.39
CA GLN A 7 -10.08 -19.72 -7.39
C GLN A 7 -10.34 -20.59 -6.15
N TYR A 8 -10.62 -21.87 -6.34
CA TYR A 8 -10.82 -22.83 -5.26
C TYR A 8 -9.53 -23.03 -4.46
N PHE A 9 -8.40 -23.17 -5.17
CA PHE A 9 -7.08 -23.31 -4.56
C PHE A 9 -6.72 -22.08 -3.69
N LEU A 10 -6.92 -20.87 -4.20
CA LEU A 10 -6.68 -19.62 -3.46
C LEU A 10 -7.54 -19.53 -2.21
N ALA A 11 -8.84 -19.82 -2.32
CA ALA A 11 -9.74 -19.78 -1.16
C ALA A 11 -9.30 -20.78 -0.07
N VAL A 12 -8.86 -21.98 -0.45
CA VAL A 12 -8.36 -22.98 0.52
C VAL A 12 -7.02 -22.54 1.13
N ALA A 13 -6.14 -21.90 0.35
CA ALA A 13 -4.86 -21.40 0.82
C ALA A 13 -5.02 -20.27 1.86
N GLU A 14 -6.01 -19.40 1.65
CA GLU A 14 -6.34 -18.29 2.56
C GLU A 14 -7.03 -18.75 3.84
N GLU A 15 -8.01 -19.62 3.71
CA GLU A 15 -8.82 -20.09 4.87
C GLU A 15 -8.10 -21.15 5.73
N GLY A 16 -7.12 -21.87 5.17
CA GLY A 16 -6.43 -22.96 5.86
C GLY A 16 -7.32 -24.18 6.16
N GLN A 17 -8.58 -24.17 5.71
CA GLN A 17 -9.56 -25.23 5.93
C GLN A 17 -10.49 -25.40 4.73
N MET A 18 -10.66 -26.66 4.27
CA MET A 18 -11.55 -26.98 3.14
C MET A 18 -13.02 -26.62 3.39
N THR A 19 -13.50 -26.79 4.63
CA THR A 19 -14.87 -26.47 5.01
C THR A 19 -15.14 -24.98 5.05
N ALA A 20 -14.19 -24.18 5.55
CA ALA A 20 -14.28 -22.72 5.58
C ALA A 20 -14.25 -22.14 4.15
N ALA A 21 -13.33 -22.62 3.31
CA ALA A 21 -13.25 -22.24 1.92
C ALA A 21 -14.52 -22.58 1.13
N ALA A 22 -15.09 -23.78 1.34
CA ALA A 22 -16.34 -24.18 0.72
C ALA A 22 -17.50 -23.26 1.11
N LYS A 23 -17.60 -22.91 2.40
CA LYS A 23 -18.61 -21.98 2.93
C LYS A 23 -18.45 -20.59 2.28
N ARG A 24 -17.24 -20.06 2.22
CA ARG A 24 -16.93 -18.77 1.59
C ARG A 24 -17.31 -18.75 0.11
N LEU A 25 -17.05 -19.85 -0.60
CA LEU A 25 -17.35 -20.00 -2.02
C LEU A 25 -18.79 -20.41 -2.33
N HIS A 26 -19.63 -20.57 -1.30
CA HIS A 26 -21.02 -21.03 -1.42
C HIS A 26 -21.17 -22.35 -2.18
N VAL A 27 -20.22 -23.29 -1.95
CA VAL A 27 -20.25 -24.64 -2.54
C VAL A 27 -20.20 -25.71 -1.45
N ALA A 28 -20.57 -26.94 -1.80
CA ALA A 28 -20.37 -28.07 -0.89
C ALA A 28 -18.87 -28.45 -0.82
N GLN A 29 -18.39 -28.94 0.33
CA GLN A 29 -17.00 -29.32 0.53
C GLN A 29 -16.52 -30.47 -0.39
N PRO A 30 -17.33 -31.54 -0.69
CA PRO A 30 -16.85 -32.62 -1.54
C PRO A 30 -16.44 -32.18 -2.95
N PRO A 31 -17.22 -31.36 -3.71
CA PRO A 31 -16.79 -30.89 -5.01
C PRO A 31 -15.55 -29.98 -4.94
N LEU A 32 -15.39 -29.16 -3.90
CA LEU A 32 -14.19 -28.35 -3.70
C LEU A 32 -12.95 -29.25 -3.54
N SER A 33 -13.02 -30.22 -2.62
CA SER A 33 -11.92 -31.17 -2.37
C SER A 33 -11.57 -31.98 -3.60
N TYR A 34 -12.57 -32.38 -4.40
CA TYR A 34 -12.37 -33.08 -5.65
C TYR A 34 -11.59 -32.19 -6.66
N GLN A 35 -11.98 -30.94 -6.82
CA GLN A 35 -11.29 -30.02 -7.76
C GLN A 35 -9.85 -29.74 -7.35
N ILE A 36 -9.57 -29.58 -6.05
CA ILE A 36 -8.19 -29.45 -5.56
C ILE A 36 -7.37 -30.71 -5.87
N LYS A 37 -7.93 -31.90 -5.61
CA LYS A 37 -7.26 -33.16 -5.93
C LYS A 37 -6.99 -33.32 -7.44
N GLN A 38 -7.95 -32.91 -8.28
CA GLN A 38 -7.74 -32.91 -9.75
C GLN A 38 -6.62 -31.96 -10.17
N LEU A 39 -6.56 -30.76 -9.57
CA LEU A 39 -5.48 -29.81 -9.83
C LEU A 39 -4.10 -30.37 -9.44
N GLU A 40 -4.00 -31.04 -8.27
CA GLU A 40 -2.77 -31.71 -7.83
C GLU A 40 -2.36 -32.83 -8.77
N LEU A 41 -3.32 -33.63 -9.24
CA LEU A 41 -3.07 -34.72 -10.21
C LEU A 41 -2.59 -34.18 -11.56
N GLU A 42 -3.23 -33.11 -12.07
CA GLU A 42 -2.84 -32.49 -13.34
C GLU A 42 -1.43 -31.87 -13.29
N LEU A 43 -1.05 -31.31 -12.13
CA LEU A 43 0.27 -30.70 -11.95
C LEU A 43 1.34 -31.72 -11.50
N GLY A 44 0.94 -32.93 -11.10
CA GLY A 44 1.83 -33.98 -10.62
C GLY A 44 2.51 -33.70 -9.29
N VAL A 45 1.96 -32.71 -8.50
CA VAL A 45 2.51 -32.31 -7.20
C VAL A 45 1.39 -32.07 -6.19
N THR A 46 1.69 -32.25 -4.90
CA THR A 46 0.79 -31.87 -3.81
C THR A 46 0.91 -30.38 -3.53
N LEU A 47 -0.21 -29.69 -3.42
CA LEU A 47 -0.28 -28.25 -3.14
C LEU A 47 -0.56 -27.97 -1.67
N PHE A 48 -1.18 -28.94 -0.97
CA PHE A 48 -1.50 -28.82 0.44
C PHE A 48 -0.99 -30.01 1.26
N ASN A 49 -0.40 -29.70 2.42
CA ASN A 49 -0.20 -30.68 3.50
C ASN A 49 -1.48 -30.77 4.33
N ARG A 50 -1.95 -31.98 4.63
CA ARG A 50 -3.10 -32.23 5.48
C ARG A 50 -2.67 -32.30 6.94
N LEU A 51 -3.32 -31.53 7.79
CA LEU A 51 -3.12 -31.52 9.25
C LEU A 51 -4.41 -31.90 9.95
N PRO A 52 -4.37 -32.37 11.22
CA PRO A 52 -5.57 -32.69 11.98
C PRO A 52 -6.58 -31.53 12.09
N GLN A 53 -6.10 -30.29 12.02
CA GLN A 53 -6.94 -29.09 12.18
C GLN A 53 -7.10 -28.28 10.87
N GLY A 54 -6.73 -28.82 9.71
CA GLY A 54 -6.87 -28.09 8.45
C GLY A 54 -5.81 -28.45 7.41
N VAL A 55 -5.44 -27.48 6.59
CA VAL A 55 -4.43 -27.65 5.55
C VAL A 55 -3.42 -26.51 5.57
N THR A 56 -2.17 -26.79 5.19
CA THR A 56 -1.14 -25.78 4.96
C THR A 56 -0.58 -25.91 3.56
N VAL A 57 -0.19 -24.80 2.97
CA VAL A 57 0.35 -24.73 1.60
C VAL A 57 1.75 -25.34 1.56
N THR A 58 2.04 -26.22 0.59
CA THR A 58 3.39 -26.74 0.32
C THR A 58 4.26 -25.69 -0.37
N GLU A 59 5.56 -25.94 -0.59
CA GLU A 59 6.42 -25.05 -1.39
C GLU A 59 5.91 -24.91 -2.83
N ALA A 60 5.44 -25.99 -3.46
CA ALA A 60 4.79 -25.95 -4.76
C ALA A 60 3.49 -25.13 -4.72
N GLY A 61 2.73 -25.28 -3.64
CA GLY A 61 1.53 -24.47 -3.41
C GLY A 61 1.86 -22.99 -3.25
N LYS A 62 2.87 -22.60 -2.49
CA LYS A 62 3.29 -21.20 -2.35
C LYS A 62 3.65 -20.57 -3.70
N LEU A 63 4.38 -21.31 -4.53
CA LEU A 63 4.69 -20.87 -5.89
C LEU A 63 3.40 -20.67 -6.70
N LEU A 64 2.47 -21.63 -6.63
CA LEU A 64 1.20 -21.55 -7.36
C LEU A 64 0.30 -20.40 -6.86
N VAL A 65 0.32 -20.03 -5.57
CA VAL A 65 -0.47 -18.91 -5.04
C VAL A 65 -0.19 -17.64 -5.84
N GLY A 66 1.07 -17.27 -6.05
CA GLY A 66 1.44 -16.06 -6.81
C GLY A 66 0.91 -16.11 -8.25
N TYR A 67 1.08 -17.22 -8.96
CA TYR A 67 0.58 -17.35 -10.33
C TYR A 67 -0.95 -17.43 -10.40
N ALA A 68 -1.58 -18.11 -9.46
CA ALA A 68 -3.05 -18.22 -9.41
C ALA A 68 -3.70 -16.84 -9.18
N GLN A 69 -3.13 -16.01 -8.30
CA GLN A 69 -3.57 -14.63 -8.10
C GLN A 69 -3.45 -13.81 -9.38
N GLN A 70 -2.32 -13.88 -10.07
CA GLN A 70 -2.10 -13.17 -11.34
C GLN A 70 -3.10 -13.61 -12.42
N LEU A 71 -3.30 -14.92 -12.60
CA LEU A 71 -4.21 -15.45 -13.62
C LEU A 71 -5.67 -15.11 -13.36
N THR A 72 -6.11 -15.22 -12.12
CA THR A 72 -7.49 -14.85 -11.74
C THR A 72 -7.73 -13.35 -11.88
N GLN A 73 -6.76 -12.52 -11.49
CA GLN A 73 -6.82 -11.07 -11.64
C GLN A 73 -6.80 -10.65 -13.12
N LEU A 74 -5.94 -11.27 -13.93
CA LEU A 74 -5.90 -10.98 -15.38
C LEU A 74 -7.23 -11.33 -16.07
N SER A 75 -7.84 -12.44 -15.66
CA SER A 75 -9.18 -12.82 -16.16
C SER A 75 -10.24 -11.77 -15.79
N ALA A 76 -10.27 -11.35 -14.52
CA ALA A 76 -11.21 -10.31 -14.07
C ALA A 76 -10.96 -8.97 -14.80
N THR A 77 -9.70 -8.60 -15.02
CA THR A 77 -9.34 -7.41 -15.78
C THR A 77 -9.83 -7.49 -17.23
N ALA A 78 -9.66 -8.64 -17.88
CA ALA A 78 -10.13 -8.85 -19.25
C ALA A 78 -11.66 -8.76 -19.36
N GLU A 79 -12.38 -9.39 -18.41
CA GLU A 79 -13.85 -9.30 -18.35
C GLU A 79 -14.32 -7.85 -18.15
N ASN A 80 -13.71 -7.11 -17.23
CA ASN A 80 -14.05 -5.72 -16.97
C ASN A 80 -13.78 -4.83 -18.19
N LYS A 81 -12.66 -5.04 -18.90
CA LYS A 81 -12.35 -4.30 -20.13
C LYS A 81 -13.38 -4.55 -21.22
N VAL A 82 -13.80 -5.80 -21.41
CA VAL A 82 -14.82 -6.16 -22.40
C VAL A 82 -16.18 -5.56 -22.02
N ARG A 83 -16.57 -5.64 -20.75
CA ARG A 83 -17.83 -5.04 -20.26
C ARG A 83 -17.85 -3.52 -20.37
N ALA A 84 -16.73 -2.85 -20.09
CA ALA A 84 -16.60 -1.40 -20.21
C ALA A 84 -16.86 -0.89 -21.65
N LEU A 85 -16.54 -1.69 -22.67
CA LEU A 85 -16.87 -1.37 -24.06
C LEU A 85 -18.38 -1.34 -24.32
N ALA A 86 -19.17 -2.10 -23.55
CA ALA A 86 -20.61 -2.24 -23.74
C ALA A 86 -21.46 -1.29 -22.90
N HIS A 87 -20.98 -0.90 -21.68
CA HIS A 87 -21.80 -0.26 -20.65
C HIS A 87 -21.23 1.06 -20.10
N GLY A 88 -20.16 1.61 -20.68
CA GLY A 88 -19.51 2.84 -20.20
C GLY A 88 -18.53 2.59 -19.04
N VAL A 89 -18.25 3.64 -18.25
CA VAL A 89 -17.24 3.61 -17.16
C VAL A 89 -17.83 2.93 -15.92
N THR A 90 -17.80 1.62 -15.89
CA THR A 90 -18.24 0.78 -14.74
C THR A 90 -17.16 -0.25 -14.40
N GLY A 91 -17.14 -0.75 -13.18
CA GLY A 91 -16.23 -1.82 -12.77
C GLY A 91 -15.48 -1.52 -11.47
N THR A 92 -14.43 -2.31 -11.20
CA THR A 92 -13.61 -2.17 -10.01
C THR A 92 -12.24 -1.64 -10.38
N ILE A 93 -11.74 -0.65 -9.64
CA ILE A 93 -10.34 -0.21 -9.65
C ILE A 93 -9.65 -0.83 -8.44
N ASN A 94 -8.60 -1.61 -8.68
CA ASN A 94 -7.72 -2.12 -7.64
C ASN A 94 -6.67 -1.03 -7.32
N LEU A 95 -6.85 -0.34 -6.19
CA LEU A 95 -6.04 0.80 -5.78
C LEU A 95 -5.08 0.40 -4.65
N GLY A 96 -3.78 0.46 -4.92
CA GLY A 96 -2.75 0.33 -3.89
C GLY A 96 -2.53 1.64 -3.13
N THR A 97 -2.32 1.59 -1.81
CA THR A 97 -2.03 2.79 -1.01
C THR A 97 -0.94 2.54 0.02
N VAL A 98 0.00 3.48 0.15
CA VAL A 98 0.96 3.46 1.26
C VAL A 98 0.34 4.08 2.51
N SER A 99 0.68 3.59 3.70
CA SER A 99 0.14 4.10 4.98
C SER A 99 0.37 5.61 5.16
N SER A 100 1.46 6.14 4.60
CA SER A 100 1.80 7.55 4.66
C SER A 100 0.97 8.45 3.72
N SER A 101 0.09 7.88 2.90
CA SER A 101 -0.82 8.65 2.04
C SER A 101 -2.07 9.15 2.77
N ALA A 102 -2.36 8.66 3.97
CA ALA A 102 -3.58 8.96 4.72
C ALA A 102 -3.82 10.46 4.98
N GLY A 103 -2.77 11.30 4.93
CA GLY A 103 -2.90 12.76 5.04
C GLY A 103 -3.29 13.46 3.73
N VAL A 104 -3.27 12.75 2.60
CA VAL A 104 -3.52 13.33 1.27
C VAL A 104 -4.64 12.60 0.55
N MET A 105 -4.85 11.32 0.85
CA MET A 105 -5.88 10.48 0.22
C MET A 105 -6.84 9.90 1.29
N PRO A 106 -8.16 9.84 1.01
CA PRO A 106 -8.82 10.37 -0.20
C PRO A 106 -8.79 11.89 -0.27
N ASN A 107 -8.75 12.43 -1.49
CA ASN A 107 -8.80 13.88 -1.71
C ASN A 107 -10.06 14.27 -2.51
N THR A 108 -10.28 15.59 -2.64
CA THR A 108 -11.45 16.14 -3.34
C THR A 108 -11.56 15.64 -4.80
N ALA A 109 -10.44 15.45 -5.50
CA ALA A 109 -10.45 15.00 -6.89
C ALA A 109 -10.98 13.56 -7.00
N LEU A 110 -10.49 12.65 -6.14
CA LEU A 110 -10.96 11.26 -6.09
C LEU A 110 -12.45 11.21 -5.71
N LEU A 111 -12.84 11.92 -4.65
CA LEU A 111 -14.23 11.90 -4.15
C LEU A 111 -15.20 12.46 -5.19
N LYS A 112 -14.83 13.55 -5.89
CA LYS A 112 -15.63 14.11 -6.97
C LYS A 112 -15.78 13.12 -8.11
N TRP A 113 -14.71 12.46 -8.52
CA TRP A 113 -14.74 11.49 -9.60
C TRP A 113 -15.62 10.28 -9.24
N LEU A 114 -15.49 9.75 -8.05
CA LEU A 114 -16.34 8.64 -7.55
C LEU A 114 -17.81 9.04 -7.50
N GLY A 115 -18.12 10.27 -7.07
CA GLY A 115 -19.50 10.78 -7.05
C GLY A 115 -20.11 10.91 -8.46
N GLN A 116 -19.30 11.05 -9.50
CA GLN A 116 -19.73 11.07 -10.90
C GLN A 116 -19.83 9.66 -11.53
N HIS A 117 -19.29 8.64 -10.85
CA HIS A 117 -19.24 7.26 -11.33
C HIS A 117 -19.73 6.29 -10.24
N PRO A 118 -21.03 6.32 -9.88
CA PRO A 118 -21.59 5.54 -8.76
C PRO A 118 -21.49 4.03 -8.95
N ASP A 119 -21.34 3.55 -10.20
CA ASP A 119 -21.17 2.14 -10.53
C ASP A 119 -19.71 1.67 -10.49
N VAL A 120 -18.77 2.56 -10.10
CA VAL A 120 -17.37 2.22 -9.91
C VAL A 120 -17.12 1.84 -8.47
N GLN A 121 -16.47 0.70 -8.27
CA GLN A 121 -16.00 0.24 -6.96
C GLN A 121 -14.48 0.44 -6.83
N LEU A 122 -14.02 0.76 -5.62
CA LEU A 122 -12.60 0.71 -5.26
C LEU A 122 -12.33 -0.52 -4.40
N ALA A 123 -11.39 -1.36 -4.83
CA ALA A 123 -10.78 -2.37 -4.00
C ALA A 123 -9.42 -1.83 -3.54
N ILE A 124 -9.27 -1.56 -2.23
CA ILE A 124 -8.07 -0.92 -1.68
C ILE A 124 -7.16 -1.97 -1.06
N THR A 125 -5.90 -1.97 -1.49
CA THR A 125 -4.83 -2.78 -0.91
C THR A 125 -3.79 -1.86 -0.26
N GLU A 126 -3.52 -2.04 1.03
CA GLU A 126 -2.45 -1.33 1.71
C GLU A 126 -1.15 -2.15 1.66
N GLY A 127 -0.05 -1.46 1.38
CA GLY A 127 1.27 -2.07 1.32
C GLY A 127 2.40 -1.04 1.39
N ASN A 128 3.64 -1.51 1.39
CA ASN A 128 4.76 -0.60 1.21
C ASN A 128 4.98 -0.28 -0.28
N THR A 129 5.75 0.77 -0.57
CA THR A 129 5.99 1.23 -1.95
C THR A 129 6.52 0.13 -2.87
N TYR A 130 7.38 -0.76 -2.38
CA TYR A 130 8.01 -1.79 -3.22
C TYR A 130 7.06 -2.95 -3.51
N GLU A 131 6.25 -3.36 -2.52
CA GLU A 131 5.18 -4.35 -2.71
C GLU A 131 4.15 -3.84 -3.72
N LEU A 132 3.68 -2.60 -3.55
CA LEU A 132 2.70 -2.01 -4.46
C LEU A 132 3.25 -1.80 -5.88
N LEU A 133 4.55 -1.51 -6.04
CA LEU A 133 5.22 -1.47 -7.34
C LEU A 133 5.23 -2.84 -8.00
N ASP A 134 5.57 -3.89 -7.26
CA ASP A 134 5.56 -5.25 -7.74
C ASP A 134 4.15 -5.68 -8.16
N ASP A 135 3.14 -5.34 -7.35
CA ASP A 135 1.73 -5.61 -7.64
C ASP A 135 1.22 -4.85 -8.89
N LEU A 136 1.68 -3.62 -9.12
CA LEU A 136 1.40 -2.89 -10.37
C LEU A 136 1.99 -3.61 -11.59
N HIS A 137 3.26 -4.04 -11.50
CA HIS A 137 3.93 -4.77 -12.58
C HIS A 137 3.28 -6.14 -12.84
N LYS A 138 2.82 -6.81 -11.79
CA LYS A 138 2.07 -8.07 -11.86
C LYS A 138 0.61 -7.89 -12.30
N ARG A 139 0.15 -6.66 -12.47
CA ARG A 139 -1.24 -6.32 -12.82
C ARG A 139 -2.27 -6.75 -11.76
N LEU A 140 -1.84 -6.88 -10.51
CA LEU A 140 -2.72 -7.10 -9.37
C LEU A 140 -3.37 -5.79 -8.93
N LEU A 141 -2.72 -4.66 -9.22
CA LEU A 141 -3.25 -3.31 -9.03
C LEU A 141 -3.39 -2.60 -10.38
N ASP A 142 -4.41 -1.75 -10.50
CA ASP A 142 -4.61 -0.88 -11.65
C ASP A 142 -3.92 0.47 -11.45
N VAL A 143 -3.92 0.97 -10.22
CA VAL A 143 -3.36 2.26 -9.80
C VAL A 143 -2.77 2.11 -8.41
N ALA A 144 -1.70 2.83 -8.10
CA ALA A 144 -1.16 2.90 -6.75
C ALA A 144 -0.77 4.31 -6.33
N VAL A 145 -1.05 4.67 -5.09
CA VAL A 145 -0.51 5.86 -4.43
C VAL A 145 0.81 5.46 -3.76
N LEU A 146 1.90 5.89 -4.36
CA LEU A 146 3.26 5.56 -3.95
C LEU A 146 3.94 6.79 -3.36
N ARG A 147 5.00 6.60 -2.55
CA ARG A 147 5.79 7.70 -1.99
C ARG A 147 7.24 7.61 -2.46
N THR A 148 7.78 8.75 -2.92
CA THR A 148 9.19 8.85 -3.32
C THR A 148 10.16 8.61 -2.14
N PRO A 149 11.40 8.14 -2.44
CA PRO A 149 11.90 7.75 -3.74
C PRO A 149 11.45 6.36 -4.18
N PHE A 150 11.19 6.15 -5.46
CA PHE A 150 10.96 4.84 -6.08
C PHE A 150 11.37 4.87 -7.55
N ASN A 151 11.57 3.70 -8.15
CA ASN A 151 11.84 3.60 -9.58
C ASN A 151 10.53 3.76 -10.36
N ALA A 152 10.38 4.85 -11.11
CA ALA A 152 9.21 5.15 -11.93
C ALA A 152 9.31 4.61 -13.37
N GLN A 153 10.32 3.81 -13.69
CA GLN A 153 10.50 3.25 -15.02
C GLN A 153 9.28 2.39 -15.41
N HIS A 154 8.80 2.56 -16.63
CA HIS A 154 7.59 1.89 -17.15
C HIS A 154 6.28 2.24 -16.42
N LEU A 155 6.24 3.34 -15.68
CA LEU A 155 5.04 3.84 -15.03
C LEU A 155 4.64 5.22 -15.57
N VAL A 156 3.34 5.46 -15.59
CA VAL A 156 2.77 6.79 -15.78
C VAL A 156 2.41 7.35 -14.41
N CYS A 157 3.09 8.42 -13.99
CA CYS A 157 2.93 9.00 -12.68
C CYS A 157 2.29 10.38 -12.74
N ARG A 158 1.44 10.69 -11.73
CA ARG A 158 0.94 12.03 -11.43
C ARG A 158 1.38 12.38 -10.02
N TYR A 159 2.29 13.34 -9.92
CA TYR A 159 2.89 13.72 -8.64
C TYR A 159 2.00 14.73 -7.91
N PHE A 160 1.87 14.54 -6.61
CA PHE A 160 1.31 15.51 -5.69
C PHE A 160 2.37 16.57 -5.33
N PRO A 161 2.00 17.70 -4.72
CA PRO A 161 2.99 18.66 -4.22
C PRO A 161 4.02 17.99 -3.32
N ALA A 162 5.28 18.41 -3.45
CA ALA A 162 6.35 17.94 -2.58
C ALA A 162 6.14 18.47 -1.15
N GLU A 163 6.42 17.65 -0.17
CA GLU A 163 6.30 17.99 1.24
C GLU A 163 7.58 17.65 2.00
N ARG A 164 7.78 18.31 3.13
CA ARG A 164 8.88 17.99 4.05
C ARG A 164 8.49 16.88 5.00
N MET A 165 9.48 16.15 5.47
CA MET A 165 9.30 15.31 6.65
C MET A 165 9.14 16.19 7.90
N ALA A 166 8.39 15.70 8.86
CA ALA A 166 8.16 16.34 10.14
C ALA A 166 8.53 15.42 11.31
N ALA A 167 8.97 16.02 12.39
CA ALA A 167 9.07 15.38 13.69
C ALA A 167 7.77 15.61 14.46
N VAL A 168 7.16 14.52 14.93
CA VAL A 168 6.02 14.52 15.85
C VAL A 168 6.56 14.30 17.24
N ILE A 169 6.53 15.34 18.06
CA ILE A 169 7.29 15.44 19.30
C ILE A 169 6.30 15.50 20.46
N PRO A 170 6.40 14.60 21.45
CA PRO A 170 5.65 14.72 22.68
C PRO A 170 5.80 16.10 23.35
N LYS A 171 4.71 16.71 23.83
CA LYS A 171 4.74 18.06 24.44
C LYS A 171 5.63 18.12 25.69
N ARG A 172 5.94 17.01 26.32
CA ARG A 172 6.92 16.99 27.41
C ARG A 172 8.29 17.55 27.03
N TYR A 173 8.61 17.60 25.72
CA TYR A 173 9.82 18.24 25.19
C TYR A 173 9.53 19.71 24.82
N SER A 174 9.10 20.51 25.79
CA SER A 174 8.66 21.90 25.63
C SER A 174 9.70 22.85 25.04
N GLN A 175 11.00 22.49 25.11
CA GLN A 175 12.10 23.27 24.50
C GLN A 175 11.94 23.47 22.99
N PHE A 176 11.11 22.64 22.32
CA PHE A 176 10.83 22.76 20.89
C PHE A 176 9.54 23.54 20.57
N GLU A 177 8.81 23.99 21.56
CA GLU A 177 7.51 24.66 21.38
C GLU A 177 7.61 25.90 20.51
N LYS A 178 8.65 26.73 20.70
CA LYS A 178 8.87 27.97 19.95
C LYS A 178 9.61 27.78 18.62
N ARG A 179 10.09 26.56 18.32
CA ARG A 179 10.80 26.28 17.08
C ARG A 179 9.84 26.01 15.93
N ARG A 180 10.09 26.60 14.76
CA ARG A 180 9.32 26.31 13.54
C ARG A 180 9.86 25.08 12.79
N GLN A 181 11.17 24.87 12.86
CA GLN A 181 11.88 23.77 12.20
C GLN A 181 12.94 23.18 13.14
N LEU A 182 13.27 21.91 12.92
CA LEU A 182 14.32 21.21 13.65
C LEU A 182 15.49 20.85 12.75
N ARG A 183 16.70 20.99 13.27
CA ARG A 183 17.91 20.42 12.69
C ARG A 183 18.09 18.98 13.17
N LEU A 184 18.90 18.19 12.46
CA LEU A 184 19.23 16.83 12.89
C LEU A 184 19.89 16.79 14.28
N SER A 185 20.74 17.79 14.60
CA SER A 185 21.34 17.95 15.92
C SER A 185 20.32 18.09 17.06
N ASP A 186 19.16 18.68 16.78
CA ASP A 186 18.09 18.81 17.77
C ASP A 186 17.46 17.44 18.12
N LEU A 187 17.59 16.45 17.23
CA LEU A 187 17.06 15.10 17.40
C LEU A 187 18.02 14.14 18.13
N ALA A 188 19.30 14.51 18.28
CA ALA A 188 20.35 13.65 18.83
C ALA A 188 20.02 13.11 20.23
N THR A 189 19.39 13.94 21.07
CA THR A 189 19.06 13.61 22.46
C THR A 189 17.66 13.06 22.66
N LEU A 190 16.89 12.90 21.58
CA LEU A 190 15.51 12.46 21.63
C LEU A 190 15.38 10.97 21.33
N PRO A 191 14.48 10.24 22.00
CA PRO A 191 14.17 8.87 21.65
C PRO A 191 13.34 8.86 20.36
N LEU A 192 13.92 8.32 19.28
CA LEU A 192 13.29 8.33 17.96
C LEU A 192 12.52 7.04 17.69
N ILE A 193 11.36 7.18 17.06
CA ILE A 193 10.58 6.10 16.48
C ILE A 193 10.87 6.10 14.97
N LYS A 194 11.52 5.02 14.51
CA LYS A 194 11.95 4.87 13.12
C LYS A 194 10.82 4.31 12.26
N TYR A 195 10.43 5.07 11.23
CA TYR A 195 9.62 4.55 10.14
C TYR A 195 10.55 3.94 9.07
N ARG A 196 10.50 2.61 8.91
CA ARG A 196 11.47 1.82 8.12
C ARG A 196 11.60 2.27 6.68
N ARG A 197 10.52 2.79 6.08
CA ARG A 197 10.50 3.31 4.70
C ARG A 197 11.63 4.30 4.40
N PHE A 198 12.00 5.13 5.37
CA PHE A 198 13.02 6.16 5.21
C PHE A 198 14.32 5.85 5.96
N ASN A 199 14.53 4.57 6.33
CA ASN A 199 15.69 4.18 7.12
C ASN A 199 17.01 4.63 6.49
N GLU A 200 17.20 4.36 5.19
CA GLU A 200 18.44 4.68 4.48
C GLU A 200 18.64 6.20 4.40
N LEU A 201 17.59 6.94 4.05
CA LEU A 201 17.63 8.39 3.98
C LEU A 201 18.06 9.01 5.32
N PHE A 202 17.46 8.57 6.43
CA PHE A 202 17.83 9.07 7.75
C PHE A 202 19.22 8.62 8.17
N HIS A 203 19.60 7.37 7.88
CA HIS A 203 20.93 6.86 8.21
C HIS A 203 22.03 7.71 7.57
N VAL A 204 21.97 7.93 6.27
CA VAL A 204 22.94 8.76 5.53
C VAL A 204 22.96 10.18 6.08
N ALA A 205 21.79 10.80 6.28
CA ALA A 205 21.69 12.17 6.74
C ALA A 205 22.25 12.37 8.16
N PHE A 206 21.99 11.45 9.07
CA PHE A 206 22.55 11.51 10.43
C PHE A 206 24.06 11.28 10.43
N LEU A 207 24.55 10.35 9.59
CA LEU A 207 26.00 10.09 9.46
C LEU A 207 26.74 11.34 8.96
N GLU A 208 26.28 11.97 7.89
CA GLU A 208 26.87 13.18 7.34
C GLU A 208 26.79 14.38 8.28
N ALA A 209 25.75 14.45 9.11
CA ALA A 209 25.62 15.47 10.14
C ALA A 209 26.48 15.20 11.38
N ALA A 210 27.23 14.08 11.43
CA ALA A 210 27.96 13.60 12.60
C ALA A 210 27.07 13.49 13.87
N VAL A 211 25.81 13.09 13.70
CA VAL A 211 24.81 12.93 14.75
C VAL A 211 24.48 11.44 14.92
N THR A 212 24.55 10.94 16.13
CA THR A 212 24.15 9.57 16.45
C THR A 212 22.74 9.57 17.06
N PRO A 213 21.70 9.14 16.31
CA PRO A 213 20.34 9.11 16.81
C PRO A 213 20.12 7.92 17.77
N THR A 214 19.27 8.10 18.77
CA THR A 214 18.81 7.03 19.65
C THR A 214 17.45 6.52 19.17
N TYR A 215 17.42 5.34 18.56
CA TYR A 215 16.18 4.69 18.16
C TYR A 215 15.66 3.77 19.25
N ILE A 216 14.40 3.96 19.67
CA ILE A 216 13.73 3.13 20.68
C ILE A 216 12.73 2.16 20.07
N MET A 217 12.31 2.42 18.82
CA MET A 217 11.34 1.61 18.10
C MET A 217 11.57 1.71 16.60
N THR A 218 11.22 0.64 15.88
CA THR A 218 11.13 0.61 14.42
C THR A 218 9.76 0.05 14.03
N CYS A 219 9.07 0.68 13.08
CA CYS A 219 7.79 0.24 12.55
C CYS A 219 7.73 0.39 11.02
N ASP A 220 6.84 -0.36 10.39
CA ASP A 220 6.66 -0.40 8.95
C ASP A 220 5.50 0.49 8.49
N ASP A 221 4.65 0.95 9.40
CA ASP A 221 3.49 1.80 9.16
C ASP A 221 3.71 3.19 9.79
N ALA A 222 3.53 4.23 8.98
CA ALA A 222 3.71 5.61 9.43
C ALA A 222 2.64 6.05 10.45
N ARG A 223 1.42 5.51 10.36
CA ARG A 223 0.32 5.76 11.34
C ARG A 223 0.66 5.14 12.69
N THR A 224 1.27 3.95 12.68
CA THR A 224 1.78 3.31 13.90
C THR A 224 2.83 4.18 14.56
N ALA A 225 3.82 4.72 13.82
CA ALA A 225 4.81 5.64 14.36
C ALA A 225 4.16 6.86 15.03
N MET A 226 3.16 7.45 14.37
CA MET A 226 2.37 8.57 14.88
C MET A 226 1.62 8.22 16.17
N HIS A 227 0.96 7.06 16.19
CA HIS A 227 0.19 6.61 17.34
C HIS A 227 1.08 6.50 18.60
N TRP A 228 2.26 5.90 18.48
CA TRP A 228 3.20 5.77 19.59
C TRP A 228 3.80 7.11 20.04
N ALA A 229 4.03 8.05 19.10
CA ALA A 229 4.46 9.40 19.46
C ALA A 229 3.37 10.14 20.24
N ASN A 230 2.11 10.03 19.82
CA ASN A 230 0.96 10.61 20.52
C ASN A 230 0.81 10.05 21.97
N HIS A 231 1.20 8.79 22.19
CA HIS A 231 1.24 8.18 23.52
C HIS A 231 2.54 8.48 24.28
N GLN A 232 3.24 9.53 23.90
CA GLN A 232 4.41 10.05 24.60
C GLN A 232 5.62 9.09 24.64
N LEU A 233 5.67 8.04 23.81
CA LEU A 233 6.78 7.09 23.82
C LEU A 233 8.08 7.73 23.32
N GLY A 234 8.02 8.42 22.18
CA GLY A 234 9.18 9.02 21.51
C GLY A 234 8.77 9.97 20.40
N VAL A 235 9.73 10.39 19.59
CA VAL A 235 9.56 11.30 18.47
C VAL A 235 9.45 10.51 17.18
N ALA A 236 8.33 10.61 16.47
CA ALA A 236 8.16 9.99 15.15
C ALA A 236 8.61 10.94 14.03
N LEU A 237 9.32 10.38 13.04
CA LEU A 237 9.74 11.09 11.84
C LEU A 237 8.90 10.60 10.65
N VAL A 238 7.95 11.42 10.21
CA VAL A 238 6.93 11.05 9.20
C VAL A 238 6.69 12.20 8.21
N PRO A 239 6.07 11.96 7.06
CA PRO A 239 5.64 13.03 6.16
C PRO A 239 4.71 14.02 6.87
N ARG A 240 4.86 15.31 6.55
CA ARG A 240 4.14 16.39 7.24
C ARG A 240 2.63 16.28 7.07
N SER A 241 2.15 15.95 5.87
CA SER A 241 0.72 15.77 5.60
C SER A 241 0.08 14.73 6.52
N LEU A 242 0.78 13.61 6.78
CA LEU A 242 0.30 12.62 7.73
C LEU A 242 0.33 13.14 9.17
N ALA A 243 1.41 13.84 9.56
CA ALA A 243 1.50 14.42 10.90
C ALA A 243 0.32 15.34 11.21
N GLU A 244 -0.10 16.15 10.23
CA GLU A 244 -1.19 17.14 10.37
C GLU A 244 -2.59 16.52 10.44
N THR A 245 -2.77 15.25 10.04
CA THR A 245 -4.07 14.56 10.19
C THR A 245 -4.35 14.12 11.63
N TYR A 246 -3.31 14.04 12.46
CA TYR A 246 -3.42 13.64 13.85
C TYR A 246 -3.48 14.85 14.76
N ASP A 247 -4.64 15.47 14.85
CA ASP A 247 -4.89 16.59 15.78
C ASP A 247 -5.19 16.10 17.22
N GLY A 248 -4.36 15.18 17.71
CA GLY A 248 -4.52 14.48 18.99
C GLY A 248 -4.04 15.24 20.23
N GLY A 249 -3.71 16.51 20.12
CA GLY A 249 -3.60 17.42 21.28
C GLY A 249 -2.27 17.44 22.03
N ASP A 250 -1.52 16.34 22.20
CA ASP A 250 -0.35 16.29 23.10
C ASP A 250 1.00 16.16 22.41
N VAL A 251 1.08 16.58 21.16
CA VAL A 251 2.31 16.59 20.37
C VAL A 251 2.55 17.96 19.71
N LEU A 252 3.81 18.22 19.40
CA LEU A 252 4.26 19.33 18.57
C LEU A 252 4.67 18.78 17.21
N ILE A 253 4.19 19.36 16.13
CA ILE A 253 4.60 19.00 14.77
C ILE A 253 5.60 20.03 14.27
N ARG A 254 6.82 19.60 13.94
CA ARG A 254 7.90 20.47 13.47
C ARG A 254 8.54 19.92 12.22
N SER A 255 8.61 20.70 11.16
CA SER A 255 9.29 20.30 9.92
C SER A 255 10.79 20.13 10.15
N LEU A 256 11.41 19.18 9.45
CA LEU A 256 12.85 19.06 9.40
C LEU A 256 13.43 20.14 8.49
N ALA A 257 14.50 20.81 8.94
CA ALA A 257 15.11 21.92 8.23
C ALA A 257 15.90 21.47 6.99
N ASP A 258 16.45 20.26 7.03
CA ASP A 258 17.29 19.71 5.97
C ASP A 258 16.46 19.43 4.71
N HIS A 259 16.89 19.98 3.58
CA HIS A 259 16.20 19.88 2.29
C HIS A 259 16.14 18.46 1.73
N ARG A 260 17.03 17.56 2.18
CA ARG A 260 17.02 16.13 1.79
C ARG A 260 15.76 15.41 2.27
N PHE A 261 15.11 15.92 3.32
CA PHE A 261 13.87 15.35 3.86
C PHE A 261 12.64 15.91 3.14
N GLN A 262 12.71 15.96 1.82
CA GLN A 262 11.54 16.16 0.99
C GLN A 262 11.09 14.84 0.40
N THR A 263 9.78 14.66 0.34
CA THR A 263 9.13 13.49 -0.22
C THR A 263 7.87 13.91 -0.95
N GLN A 264 7.41 13.08 -1.84
CA GLN A 264 6.29 13.37 -2.69
C GLN A 264 5.44 12.10 -2.86
N LEU A 265 4.12 12.24 -2.85
CA LEU A 265 3.24 11.17 -3.30
C LEU A 265 3.13 11.21 -4.83
N ALA A 266 2.89 10.05 -5.41
CA ALA A 266 2.55 9.90 -6.81
C ALA A 266 1.40 8.91 -6.96
N LEU A 267 0.41 9.27 -7.78
CA LEU A 267 -0.54 8.31 -8.31
C LEU A 267 0.09 7.68 -9.54
N ALA A 268 0.37 6.40 -9.48
CA ALA A 268 1.11 5.65 -10.49
C ALA A 268 0.26 4.53 -11.10
N THR A 269 0.43 4.30 -12.39
CA THR A 269 -0.21 3.21 -13.13
C THR A 269 0.71 2.73 -14.24
N THR A 270 0.44 1.55 -14.80
CA THR A 270 1.14 1.07 -16.01
C THR A 270 0.50 1.64 -17.28
N PRO A 271 1.24 1.74 -18.41
CA PRO A 271 0.66 2.15 -19.70
C PRO A 271 -0.52 1.28 -20.12
N GLU A 272 -0.48 -0.01 -19.84
CA GLU A 272 -1.53 -0.97 -20.18
C GLU A 272 -2.81 -0.74 -19.35
N ALA A 273 -2.67 -0.47 -18.04
CA ALA A 273 -3.81 -0.15 -17.21
C ALA A 273 -4.40 1.23 -17.59
N LEU A 274 -3.54 2.21 -17.88
CA LEU A 274 -3.96 3.53 -18.36
C LEU A 274 -4.76 3.49 -19.66
N ALA A 275 -4.54 2.49 -20.51
CA ALA A 275 -5.33 2.31 -21.75
C ALA A 275 -6.81 1.97 -21.49
N THR A 276 -7.20 1.66 -20.26
CA THR A 276 -8.60 1.42 -19.90
C THR A 276 -9.32 2.74 -19.61
N PRO A 277 -10.56 2.94 -20.10
CA PRO A 277 -11.33 4.16 -19.86
C PRO A 277 -11.48 4.49 -18.37
N LEU A 278 -11.64 3.46 -17.54
CA LEU A 278 -11.82 3.58 -16.10
C LEU A 278 -10.58 4.19 -15.42
N VAL A 279 -9.39 3.62 -15.68
CA VAL A 279 -8.13 4.12 -15.12
C VAL A 279 -7.74 5.46 -15.72
N ALA A 280 -7.93 5.65 -17.05
CA ALA A 280 -7.68 6.91 -17.73
C ALA A 280 -8.54 8.05 -17.14
N GLY A 281 -9.82 7.78 -16.90
CA GLY A 281 -10.75 8.73 -16.30
C GLY A 281 -10.34 9.14 -14.87
N LEU A 282 -9.91 8.18 -14.05
CA LEU A 282 -9.38 8.46 -12.72
C LEU A 282 -8.07 9.28 -12.82
N MET A 283 -7.09 8.83 -13.59
CA MET A 283 -5.79 9.49 -13.73
C MET A 283 -5.91 10.92 -14.27
N ALA A 284 -6.90 11.20 -15.12
CA ALA A 284 -7.15 12.54 -15.67
C ALA A 284 -7.53 13.56 -14.58
N GLN A 285 -8.16 13.13 -13.49
CA GLN A 285 -8.53 14.02 -12.38
C GLN A 285 -7.31 14.60 -11.65
N PHE A 286 -6.16 13.96 -11.78
CA PHE A 286 -4.91 14.36 -11.11
C PHE A 286 -3.93 15.11 -12.02
N GLN A 287 -4.31 15.44 -13.26
CA GLN A 287 -3.44 16.18 -14.18
C GLN A 287 -3.10 17.59 -13.69
N GLN A 288 -4.00 18.23 -12.95
CA GLN A 288 -3.85 19.62 -12.48
C GLN A 288 -2.96 19.76 -11.24
N ALA A 289 -2.62 18.68 -10.55
CA ALA A 289 -1.77 18.73 -9.35
C ALA A 289 -0.26 18.84 -9.68
N GLN A 290 0.13 18.85 -10.93
CA GLN A 290 1.54 18.91 -11.36
C GLN A 290 2.13 20.34 -11.43
N SER A 291 1.33 21.39 -11.38
CA SER A 291 1.82 22.76 -11.55
C SER A 291 2.10 23.42 -10.20
N LEU A 292 3.21 23.05 -9.58
CA LEU A 292 3.95 23.93 -8.66
C LEU A 292 5.43 23.67 -8.94
N ASP A 293 5.97 24.50 -9.83
CA ASP A 293 7.41 24.75 -9.95
C ASP A 293 7.95 25.40 -8.67
#